data_612f628387eeb0c08a802b4a42031163
#
_entry.id   612f628387eeb0c08a802b4a42031163
#
_cell.length_a   1.000
_cell.length_b   1.000
_cell.length_c   1.000
_cell.angle_alpha   90.00
_cell.angle_beta   90.00
_cell.angle_gamma   90.00
#
_symmetry.space_group_name_H-M   'P 1'
#
loop_
_entity.id
_entity.type
_entity.pdbx_description
1 polymer ?
#
loop_
_entity_poly.entity_id
_entity_poly.type
_entity_poly.pdbx_seq_one_letter_code
_entity_poly.pdbx_strand_id
1 'polypeptide(L)'
;MNAQQPRAVRPAGLWPGAPGFHREVLRNPWYRLLGELQNSFNELTVEFWRRRGGQTLHLPITTGAVSSPIGLGSDSVPVRVDLGGAPTFLADSMQFTLELGCRMSRRACYYIMPSFRGEPSDETHLGQFFHSEAEIFGDLADVMRYVEDYLSYLAEQLLARHHSAVVNAAGDISHILALIGGDSFHSITFDEATELLDEGDIVDHGSWRTITRAGEQRLMQRVGSPLWLTHWDHLAVPFYQAFSLTGRSLNADLLLGPGEIVGCGERHIKAQDVRRALALHKVDPVPYEWYVDMREVDELQTSGFGLGVERFFMWMLRHDDIRDMQLVPREMGKQITP
;
A
#
# COMPACT_ATOMS: atom_id res chain seq x y z
N MET A 1 15.99 -5.38 30.09
CA MET A 1 14.54 -5.60 29.99
C MET A 1 13.86 -4.31 30.39
N ASN A 2 13.55 -3.42 29.44
CA ASN A 2 12.73 -2.26 29.73
C ASN A 2 11.29 -2.74 29.88
N ALA A 3 10.72 -2.61 31.06
CA ALA A 3 9.30 -2.84 31.29
C ALA A 3 8.52 -1.87 30.39
N GLN A 4 7.86 -2.40 29.38
CA GLN A 4 6.95 -1.60 28.54
C GLN A 4 5.93 -0.94 29.47
N GLN A 5 5.85 0.39 29.41
CA GLN A 5 4.80 1.10 30.11
C GLN A 5 3.44 0.59 29.58
N PRO A 6 2.48 0.30 30.46
CA PRO A 6 1.18 -0.16 29.98
C PRO A 6 0.56 0.92 29.08
N ARG A 7 0.14 0.54 27.88
CA ARG A 7 -0.57 1.42 26.95
C ARG A 7 -1.82 1.96 27.65
N ALA A 8 -1.95 3.27 27.74
CA ALA A 8 -3.06 3.92 28.42
C ALA A 8 -4.32 4.03 27.54
N VAL A 9 -4.15 3.99 26.21
CA VAL A 9 -5.24 4.09 25.23
C VAL A 9 -5.24 2.85 24.35
N ARG A 10 -6.38 2.19 24.24
CA ARG A 10 -6.57 0.97 23.43
C ARG A 10 -7.93 0.93 22.77
N PRO A 11 -8.08 0.28 21.61
CA PRO A 11 -9.40 -0.02 21.07
C PRO A 11 -10.16 -0.96 22.00
N ALA A 12 -11.48 -0.98 21.85
CA ALA A 12 -12.35 -1.81 22.66
C ALA A 12 -12.30 -3.31 22.31
N GLY A 13 -11.71 -3.68 21.17
CA GLY A 13 -11.82 -5.03 20.60
C GLY A 13 -13.25 -5.40 20.19
N LEU A 14 -14.12 -4.40 20.06
CA LEU A 14 -15.49 -4.54 19.56
C LEU A 14 -15.51 -3.97 18.13
N TRP A 15 -16.06 -4.75 17.20
CA TRP A 15 -16.15 -4.35 15.80
C TRP A 15 -17.60 -4.16 15.36
N PRO A 16 -17.83 -3.49 14.21
CA PRO A 16 -19.17 -3.26 13.69
C PRO A 16 -20.00 -4.54 13.63
N GLY A 17 -21.25 -4.43 14.06
CA GLY A 17 -22.16 -5.56 14.24
C GLY A 17 -22.30 -6.01 15.71
N ALA A 18 -21.39 -5.62 16.59
CA ALA A 18 -21.60 -5.78 18.03
C ALA A 18 -22.63 -4.74 18.52
N PRO A 19 -23.60 -5.12 19.34
CA PRO A 19 -24.57 -4.18 19.90
C PRO A 19 -23.86 -3.05 20.66
N GLY A 20 -24.10 -1.81 20.24
CA GLY A 20 -23.55 -0.63 20.93
C GLY A 20 -22.16 -0.19 20.45
N PHE A 21 -21.63 -0.72 19.36
CA PHE A 21 -20.32 -0.32 18.79
C PHE A 21 -20.20 1.22 18.63
N HIS A 22 -21.23 1.88 18.09
CA HIS A 22 -21.24 3.34 17.96
C HIS A 22 -21.08 4.07 19.30
N ARG A 23 -21.56 3.51 20.40
CA ARG A 23 -21.38 4.12 21.73
C ARG A 23 -19.94 4.00 22.21
N GLU A 24 -19.29 2.91 21.84
CA GLU A 24 -17.87 2.71 22.13
C GLU A 24 -17.01 3.68 21.33
N VAL A 25 -17.27 3.82 20.04
CA VAL A 25 -16.57 4.81 19.19
C VAL A 25 -16.69 6.23 19.77
N LEU A 26 -17.85 6.59 20.29
CA LEU A 26 -18.07 7.93 20.87
C LEU A 26 -17.35 8.16 22.22
N ARG A 27 -17.03 7.11 22.96
CA ARG A 27 -16.51 7.19 24.33
C ARG A 27 -15.03 6.85 24.44
N ASN A 28 -14.54 5.95 23.62
CA ASN A 28 -13.16 5.46 23.69
C ASN A 28 -12.19 6.47 23.05
N PRO A 29 -11.18 6.95 23.79
CA PRO A 29 -10.21 7.92 23.29
C PRO A 29 -9.37 7.39 22.11
N TRP A 30 -9.30 6.09 21.89
CA TRP A 30 -8.66 5.48 20.70
C TRP A 30 -9.24 6.03 19.41
N TYR A 31 -10.56 6.01 19.26
CA TYR A 31 -11.21 6.45 18.02
C TYR A 31 -11.11 7.96 17.81
N ARG A 32 -11.02 8.74 18.88
CA ARG A 32 -10.73 10.18 18.78
C ARG A 32 -9.31 10.40 18.23
N LEU A 33 -8.31 9.72 18.84
CA LEU A 33 -6.94 9.78 18.35
C LEU A 33 -6.84 9.36 16.88
N LEU A 34 -7.51 8.25 16.52
CA LEU A 34 -7.52 7.78 15.14
C LEU A 34 -8.07 8.84 14.17
N GLY A 35 -9.20 9.49 14.51
CA GLY A 35 -9.75 10.57 13.71
C GLY A 35 -8.81 11.78 13.57
N GLU A 36 -8.12 12.16 14.64
CA GLU A 36 -7.12 13.24 14.62
C GLU A 36 -5.89 12.88 13.77
N LEU A 37 -5.42 11.62 13.85
CA LEU A 37 -4.30 11.13 13.03
C LEU A 37 -4.69 11.10 11.55
N GLN A 38 -5.88 10.60 11.22
CA GLN A 38 -6.38 10.57 9.84
C GLN A 38 -6.50 11.98 9.25
N ASN A 39 -7.03 12.94 10.02
CA ASN A 39 -7.10 14.34 9.59
C ASN A 39 -5.69 14.90 9.31
N SER A 40 -4.77 14.75 10.27
CA SER A 40 -3.40 15.24 10.12
C SER A 40 -2.65 14.55 8.99
N PHE A 41 -2.88 13.26 8.76
CA PHE A 41 -2.32 12.52 7.63
C PHE A 41 -2.73 13.13 6.30
N ASN A 42 -4.02 13.44 6.13
CA ASN A 42 -4.53 14.08 4.92
C ASN A 42 -3.88 15.46 4.69
N GLU A 43 -3.84 16.31 5.72
CA GLU A 43 -3.21 17.63 5.64
C GLU A 43 -1.73 17.55 5.27
N LEU A 44 -1.00 16.66 5.92
CA LEU A 44 0.44 16.46 5.71
C LEU A 44 0.74 15.90 4.32
N THR A 45 -0.07 14.99 3.82
CA THR A 45 0.06 14.47 2.46
C THR A 45 -0.10 15.59 1.43
N VAL A 46 -1.13 16.42 1.58
CA VAL A 46 -1.33 17.58 0.70
C VAL A 46 -0.15 18.55 0.79
N GLU A 47 0.37 18.80 1.99
CA GLU A 47 1.52 19.69 2.19
C GLU A 47 2.80 19.12 1.57
N PHE A 48 3.08 17.84 1.74
CA PHE A 48 4.23 17.15 1.16
C PHE A 48 4.26 17.29 -0.37
N TRP A 49 3.16 16.96 -1.02
CA TRP A 49 3.05 17.01 -2.48
C TRP A 49 3.01 18.45 -3.00
N ARG A 50 2.34 19.36 -2.32
CA ARG A 50 2.33 20.79 -2.68
C ARG A 50 3.74 21.38 -2.73
N ARG A 51 4.60 21.06 -1.75
CA ARG A 51 6.00 21.51 -1.72
C ARG A 51 6.83 20.96 -2.88
N ARG A 52 6.44 19.81 -3.44
CA ARG A 52 7.12 19.14 -4.56
C ARG A 52 6.46 19.41 -5.92
N GLY A 53 5.47 20.30 -5.97
CA GLY A 53 4.74 20.63 -7.20
C GLY A 53 3.79 19.53 -7.69
N GLY A 54 3.49 18.54 -6.85
CA GLY A 54 2.55 17.48 -7.15
C GLY A 54 1.11 17.98 -7.24
N GLN A 55 0.30 17.30 -8.04
CA GLN A 55 -1.10 17.61 -8.29
C GLN A 55 -2.00 16.50 -7.77
N THR A 56 -3.00 16.86 -6.95
CA THR A 56 -4.05 15.91 -6.57
C THR A 56 -5.04 15.72 -7.70
N LEU A 57 -5.54 14.50 -7.87
CA LEU A 57 -6.61 14.17 -8.81
C LEU A 57 -7.81 13.60 -8.07
N HIS A 58 -9.00 14.01 -8.48
CA HIS A 58 -10.25 13.40 -8.02
C HIS A 58 -10.64 12.32 -9.02
N LEU A 59 -10.46 11.08 -8.63
CA LEU A 59 -10.71 9.92 -9.46
C LEU A 59 -11.96 9.16 -8.97
N PRO A 60 -12.66 8.46 -9.87
CA PRO A 60 -13.79 7.62 -9.47
C PRO A 60 -13.33 6.44 -8.61
N ILE A 61 -14.19 5.97 -7.72
CA ILE A 61 -13.96 4.73 -6.95
C ILE A 61 -14.42 3.47 -7.72
N THR A 62 -14.76 3.62 -8.98
CA THR A 62 -15.20 2.55 -9.87
C THR A 62 -14.35 2.52 -11.13
N THR A 63 -14.08 1.32 -11.64
CA THR A 63 -13.23 1.13 -12.82
C THR A 63 -13.74 -0.02 -13.67
N GLY A 64 -13.49 0.06 -14.97
CA GLY A 64 -13.63 -1.07 -15.91
C GLY A 64 -12.36 -1.93 -16.01
N ALA A 65 -11.23 -1.44 -15.45
CA ALA A 65 -9.92 -2.09 -15.52
C ALA A 65 -9.26 -2.04 -14.14
N VAL A 66 -9.28 -3.14 -13.41
CA VAL A 66 -8.63 -3.26 -12.08
C VAL A 66 -7.12 -3.27 -12.24
N SER A 67 -6.39 -2.72 -11.26
CA SER A 67 -4.93 -2.60 -11.32
C SER A 67 -4.22 -3.90 -10.91
N SER A 68 -4.84 -4.72 -10.09
CA SER A 68 -4.36 -6.06 -9.75
C SER A 68 -5.34 -7.09 -10.30
N PRO A 69 -5.35 -7.31 -11.63
CA PRO A 69 -6.26 -8.26 -12.24
C PRO A 69 -5.91 -9.68 -11.77
N ILE A 70 -6.92 -10.53 -11.70
CA ILE A 70 -6.75 -11.97 -11.43
C ILE A 70 -5.89 -12.55 -12.54
N GLY A 71 -4.60 -12.55 -12.31
CA GLY A 71 -3.58 -13.13 -13.17
C GLY A 71 -2.85 -14.24 -12.42
N LEU A 72 -1.73 -14.68 -12.98
CA LEU A 72 -0.98 -15.81 -12.42
C LEU A 72 -0.42 -15.53 -11.02
N GLY A 73 -0.01 -14.30 -10.72
CA GLY A 73 0.62 -13.91 -9.46
C GLY A 73 -0.20 -12.97 -8.57
N SER A 74 -1.42 -12.59 -8.98
CA SER A 74 -2.27 -11.74 -8.16
C SER A 74 -3.27 -12.58 -7.38
N ASP A 75 -3.32 -12.38 -6.08
CA ASP A 75 -4.34 -12.93 -5.16
C ASP A 75 -5.50 -11.96 -4.92
N SER A 76 -5.44 -10.76 -5.52
CA SER A 76 -6.47 -9.74 -5.38
C SER A 76 -7.77 -10.14 -6.09
N VAL A 77 -8.87 -10.14 -5.35
CA VAL A 77 -10.21 -10.46 -5.85
C VAL A 77 -10.98 -9.17 -6.15
N PRO A 78 -11.37 -8.92 -7.42
CA PRO A 78 -12.13 -7.72 -7.77
C PRO A 78 -13.54 -7.72 -7.17
N VAL A 79 -13.97 -6.58 -6.63
CA VAL A 79 -15.32 -6.39 -6.09
C VAL A 79 -16.22 -5.84 -7.20
N ARG A 80 -17.14 -6.67 -7.69
CA ARG A 80 -18.10 -6.29 -8.73
C ARG A 80 -19.23 -5.43 -8.18
N VAL A 81 -19.62 -4.42 -8.95
CA VAL A 81 -20.81 -3.60 -8.70
C VAL A 81 -21.65 -3.49 -9.99
N ASP A 82 -22.94 -3.31 -9.82
CA ASP A 82 -23.85 -3.05 -10.93
C ASP A 82 -24.15 -1.54 -10.99
N LEU A 83 -23.72 -0.92 -12.06
CA LEU A 83 -24.03 0.47 -12.37
C LEU A 83 -24.82 0.52 -13.70
N GLY A 84 -26.12 0.27 -13.63
CA GLY A 84 -26.99 0.38 -14.78
C GLY A 84 -26.76 -0.69 -15.86
N GLY A 85 -26.36 -1.91 -15.46
CA GLY A 85 -26.14 -3.04 -16.35
C GLY A 85 -24.75 -3.10 -17.00
N ALA A 86 -23.86 -2.13 -16.74
CA ALA A 86 -22.48 -2.18 -17.21
C ALA A 86 -21.61 -2.95 -16.22
N PRO A 87 -20.79 -3.93 -16.66
CA PRO A 87 -19.80 -4.57 -15.82
C PRO A 87 -18.81 -3.53 -15.25
N THR A 88 -18.79 -3.38 -13.94
CA THR A 88 -17.98 -2.39 -13.26
C THR A 88 -17.42 -3.00 -11.98
N PHE A 89 -16.30 -2.49 -11.51
CA PHE A 89 -15.67 -2.92 -10.27
C PHE A 89 -15.46 -1.72 -9.34
N LEU A 90 -15.46 -1.94 -8.05
CA LEU A 90 -14.83 -1.00 -7.11
C LEU A 90 -13.31 -1.06 -7.32
N ALA A 91 -12.68 0.10 -7.34
CA ALA A 91 -11.25 0.20 -7.62
C ALA A 91 -10.41 -0.37 -6.48
N ASP A 92 -9.50 -1.26 -6.80
CA ASP A 92 -8.43 -1.72 -5.91
C ASP A 92 -7.28 -0.70 -5.84
N SER A 93 -7.06 0.02 -6.94
CA SER A 93 -6.18 1.17 -7.11
C SER A 93 -6.58 1.93 -8.38
N MET A 94 -6.21 3.21 -8.46
CA MET A 94 -6.38 4.03 -9.66
C MET A 94 -5.03 4.51 -10.21
N GLN A 95 -3.96 3.75 -9.98
CA GLN A 95 -2.60 4.08 -10.44
C GLN A 95 -2.50 4.28 -11.95
N PHE A 96 -3.23 3.51 -12.76
CA PHE A 96 -3.27 3.72 -14.22
C PHE A 96 -3.76 5.12 -14.60
N THR A 97 -4.76 5.62 -13.87
CA THR A 97 -5.31 6.95 -14.11
C THR A 97 -4.40 8.03 -13.51
N LEU A 98 -3.65 7.76 -12.44
CA LEU A 98 -2.59 8.64 -11.97
C LEU A 98 -1.49 8.78 -13.03
N GLU A 99 -1.09 7.67 -13.65
CA GLU A 99 -0.09 7.67 -14.72
C GLU A 99 -0.57 8.49 -15.93
N LEU A 100 -1.85 8.36 -16.32
CA LEU A 100 -2.46 9.24 -17.32
C LEU A 100 -2.42 10.71 -16.88
N GLY A 101 -2.69 10.97 -15.61
CA GLY A 101 -2.61 12.31 -15.02
C GLY A 101 -1.21 12.92 -15.11
N CYS A 102 -0.16 12.13 -14.88
CA CYS A 102 1.23 12.56 -15.06
C CYS A 102 1.52 12.98 -16.51
N ARG A 103 1.09 12.18 -17.48
CA ARG A 103 1.23 12.52 -18.91
C ARG A 103 0.49 13.81 -19.27
N MET A 104 -0.74 13.95 -18.79
CA MET A 104 -1.58 15.12 -19.04
C MET A 104 -1.00 16.41 -18.42
N SER A 105 -0.58 16.34 -17.16
CA SER A 105 -0.19 17.53 -16.39
C SER A 105 1.29 17.85 -16.41
N ARG A 106 2.13 16.89 -16.79
CA ARG A 106 3.60 16.95 -16.67
C ARG A 106 4.05 17.20 -15.22
N ARG A 107 3.31 16.67 -14.26
CA ARG A 107 3.58 16.74 -12.82
C ARG A 107 3.41 15.37 -12.19
N ALA A 108 4.01 15.17 -11.03
CA ALA A 108 3.62 14.06 -10.16
C ALA A 108 2.13 14.20 -9.79
N CYS A 109 1.40 13.09 -9.81
CA CYS A 109 -0.01 13.05 -9.46
C CYS A 109 -0.22 12.12 -8.27
N TYR A 110 -1.14 12.51 -7.36
CA TYR A 110 -1.42 11.75 -6.16
C TYR A 110 -2.88 11.83 -5.74
N TYR A 111 -3.29 10.91 -4.88
CA TYR A 111 -4.56 10.95 -4.15
C TYR A 111 -4.48 10.25 -2.80
N ILE A 112 -5.50 10.43 -1.97
CA ILE A 112 -5.88 9.54 -0.88
C ILE A 112 -7.32 9.13 -1.17
N MET A 113 -7.57 7.83 -1.34
CA MET A 113 -8.92 7.33 -1.63
C MET A 113 -9.14 5.91 -1.11
N PRO A 114 -10.40 5.49 -0.92
CA PRO A 114 -10.71 4.13 -0.57
C PRO A 114 -10.36 3.17 -1.72
N SER A 115 -9.79 2.03 -1.34
CA SER A 115 -9.52 0.89 -2.20
C SER A 115 -10.31 -0.31 -1.72
N PHE A 116 -10.63 -1.23 -2.63
CA PHE A 116 -11.53 -2.34 -2.37
C PHE A 116 -10.92 -3.65 -2.85
N ARG A 117 -11.02 -4.68 -2.01
CA ARG A 117 -10.61 -6.03 -2.34
C ARG A 117 -11.64 -7.03 -1.83
N GLY A 118 -11.83 -8.10 -2.60
CA GLY A 118 -12.85 -9.12 -2.32
C GLY A 118 -12.37 -10.32 -1.51
N GLU A 119 -11.11 -10.35 -1.10
CA GLU A 119 -10.52 -11.40 -0.28
C GLU A 119 -11.18 -11.46 1.12
N PRO A 120 -11.17 -12.61 1.77
CA PRO A 120 -11.59 -12.72 3.16
C PRO A 120 -10.83 -11.73 4.06
N SER A 121 -11.58 -11.03 4.91
CA SER A 121 -10.99 -10.09 5.87
C SER A 121 -10.48 -10.82 7.11
N ASP A 122 -9.34 -10.36 7.62
CA ASP A 122 -8.71 -10.84 8.85
C ASP A 122 -8.09 -9.68 9.64
N GLU A 123 -7.19 -9.95 10.58
CA GLU A 123 -6.48 -8.93 11.37
C GLU A 123 -5.51 -8.07 10.54
N THR A 124 -5.30 -8.41 9.25
CA THR A 124 -4.36 -7.71 8.37
C THR A 124 -4.95 -7.27 7.04
N HIS A 125 -6.19 -7.71 6.75
CA HIS A 125 -6.89 -7.41 5.51
C HIS A 125 -8.31 -6.93 5.77
N LEU A 126 -8.70 -5.88 5.06
CA LEU A 126 -10.05 -5.33 5.04
C LEU A 126 -10.62 -5.36 3.62
N GLY A 127 -11.94 -5.51 3.48
CA GLY A 127 -12.61 -5.41 2.19
C GLY A 127 -12.64 -3.99 1.62
N GLN A 128 -12.46 -2.97 2.47
CA GLN A 128 -12.23 -1.58 2.13
C GLN A 128 -11.18 -1.00 3.06
N PHE A 129 -10.20 -0.31 2.49
CA PHE A 129 -9.13 0.39 3.21
C PHE A 129 -8.74 1.66 2.45
N PHE A 130 -7.81 2.45 2.96
CA PHE A 130 -7.36 3.67 2.28
C PHE A 130 -5.95 3.51 1.73
N HIS A 131 -5.78 3.89 0.48
CA HIS A 131 -4.46 4.11 -0.11
C HIS A 131 -4.12 5.59 -0.19
N SER A 132 -2.86 5.92 0.14
CA SER A 132 -2.20 7.12 -0.34
C SER A 132 -1.30 6.71 -1.49
N GLU A 133 -1.68 7.05 -2.71
CA GLU A 133 -0.96 6.65 -3.92
C GLU A 133 -0.43 7.85 -4.67
N ALA A 134 0.70 7.65 -5.33
CA ALA A 134 1.25 8.64 -6.25
C ALA A 134 1.94 7.98 -7.43
N GLU A 135 1.95 8.72 -8.52
CA GLU A 135 2.73 8.43 -9.72
C GLU A 135 3.64 9.61 -10.01
N ILE A 136 4.90 9.34 -10.29
CA ILE A 136 5.97 10.33 -10.50
C ILE A 136 6.73 10.06 -11.80
N PHE A 137 7.52 11.02 -12.25
CA PHE A 137 8.53 10.81 -13.28
C PHE A 137 9.79 10.22 -12.64
N GLY A 138 10.36 9.22 -13.28
CA GLY A 138 11.60 8.59 -12.84
C GLY A 138 11.54 7.08 -12.81
N ASP A 139 12.63 6.49 -12.34
CA ASP A 139 12.84 5.06 -12.26
C ASP A 139 12.46 4.48 -10.87
N LEU A 140 12.75 3.20 -10.66
CA LEU A 140 12.51 2.52 -9.39
C LEU A 140 13.23 3.19 -8.21
N ALA A 141 14.49 3.62 -8.41
CA ALA A 141 15.25 4.24 -7.33
C ALA A 141 14.68 5.63 -6.96
N ASP A 142 14.12 6.35 -7.94
CA ASP A 142 13.46 7.62 -7.68
C ASP A 142 12.22 7.44 -6.81
N VAL A 143 11.34 6.50 -7.13
CA VAL A 143 10.12 6.28 -6.35
C VAL A 143 10.42 5.75 -4.94
N MET A 144 11.43 4.89 -4.77
CA MET A 144 11.87 4.42 -3.45
C MET A 144 12.29 5.62 -2.58
N ARG A 145 13.11 6.54 -3.10
CA ARG A 145 13.51 7.77 -2.38
C ARG A 145 12.31 8.65 -2.02
N TYR A 146 11.35 8.81 -2.94
CA TYR A 146 10.12 9.56 -2.64
C TYR A 146 9.33 8.95 -1.49
N VAL A 147 9.24 7.63 -1.45
CA VAL A 147 8.57 6.89 -0.35
C VAL A 147 9.31 7.09 0.97
N GLU A 148 10.63 6.96 0.98
CA GLU A 148 11.48 7.18 2.17
C GLU A 148 11.29 8.59 2.74
N ASP A 149 11.38 9.61 1.88
CA ASP A 149 11.12 11.01 2.24
C ASP A 149 9.70 11.21 2.79
N TYR A 150 8.71 10.58 2.13
CA TYR A 150 7.31 10.73 2.50
C TYR A 150 7.00 10.11 3.85
N LEU A 151 7.46 8.89 4.09
CA LEU A 151 7.26 8.20 5.36
C LEU A 151 7.98 8.90 6.51
N SER A 152 9.23 9.32 6.31
CA SER A 152 9.99 10.06 7.32
C SER A 152 9.28 11.38 7.67
N TYR A 153 8.83 12.12 6.66
CA TYR A 153 8.08 13.35 6.84
C TYR A 153 6.76 13.12 7.61
N LEU A 154 5.97 12.12 7.21
CA LEU A 154 4.71 11.80 7.90
C LEU A 154 4.95 11.40 9.35
N ALA A 155 5.91 10.52 9.61
CA ALA A 155 6.23 10.04 10.95
C ALA A 155 6.67 11.19 11.86
N GLU A 156 7.57 12.06 11.38
CA GLU A 156 8.04 13.24 12.12
C GLU A 156 6.90 14.19 12.45
N GLN A 157 6.11 14.58 11.45
CA GLN A 157 5.08 15.60 11.62
C GLN A 157 3.88 15.10 12.43
N LEU A 158 3.48 13.84 12.26
CA LEU A 158 2.41 13.23 13.07
C LEU A 158 2.86 13.09 14.53
N LEU A 159 4.09 12.64 14.77
CA LEU A 159 4.64 12.57 16.12
C LEU A 159 4.72 13.96 16.75
N ALA A 160 5.18 14.98 16.02
CA ALA A 160 5.27 16.34 16.53
C ALA A 160 3.89 16.92 16.92
N ARG A 161 2.86 16.65 16.13
CA ARG A 161 1.49 17.14 16.38
C ARG A 161 0.76 16.38 17.49
N HIS A 162 1.02 15.07 17.63
CA HIS A 162 0.24 14.15 18.50
C HIS A 162 1.11 13.39 19.51
N HIS A 163 2.28 13.90 19.90
CA HIS A 163 3.30 13.20 20.69
C HIS A 163 2.72 12.42 21.89
N SER A 164 2.05 13.12 22.80
CA SER A 164 1.53 12.49 24.04
C SER A 164 0.50 11.40 23.76
N ALA A 165 -0.36 11.60 22.75
CA ALA A 165 -1.39 10.65 22.39
C ALA A 165 -0.80 9.40 21.72
N VAL A 166 0.18 9.59 20.83
CA VAL A 166 0.90 8.48 20.16
C VAL A 166 1.69 7.67 21.19
N VAL A 167 2.44 8.32 22.11
CA VAL A 167 3.15 7.63 23.19
C VAL A 167 2.20 6.82 24.06
N ASN A 168 1.04 7.38 24.42
CA ASN A 168 0.03 6.68 25.23
C ASN A 168 -0.58 5.47 24.50
N ALA A 169 -0.75 5.55 23.18
CA ALA A 169 -1.29 4.47 22.40
C ALA A 169 -0.23 3.40 22.05
N ALA A 170 0.95 3.80 21.60
CA ALA A 170 2.01 2.89 21.19
C ALA A 170 2.77 2.25 22.38
N GLY A 171 2.87 2.95 23.51
CA GLY A 171 3.62 2.55 24.70
C GLY A 171 5.12 2.81 24.58
N ASP A 172 5.71 2.61 23.41
CA ASP A 172 7.10 2.90 23.05
C ASP A 172 7.13 3.41 21.61
N ILE A 173 7.92 4.46 21.37
CA ILE A 173 8.04 5.14 20.08
C ILE A 173 9.46 5.05 19.47
N SER A 174 10.30 4.18 20.01
CA SER A 174 11.69 4.02 19.53
C SER A 174 11.78 3.74 18.03
N HIS A 175 10.85 2.97 17.50
CA HIS A 175 10.75 2.66 16.07
C HIS A 175 10.42 3.88 15.20
N ILE A 176 9.61 4.83 15.70
CA ILE A 176 9.33 6.09 15.00
C ILE A 176 10.57 6.98 15.05
N LEU A 177 11.22 7.08 16.21
CA LEU A 177 12.42 7.88 16.36
C LEU A 177 13.59 7.35 15.52
N ALA A 178 13.71 6.03 15.37
CA ALA A 178 14.69 5.39 14.50
C ALA A 178 14.47 5.80 13.03
N LEU A 179 13.24 5.73 12.52
CA LEU A 179 12.89 6.16 11.16
C LEU A 179 13.21 7.65 10.94
N ILE A 180 12.81 8.53 11.87
CA ILE A 180 13.05 9.98 11.79
C ILE A 180 14.55 10.31 11.92
N GLY A 181 15.27 9.55 12.73
CA GLY A 181 16.71 9.72 12.97
C GLY A 181 17.59 9.39 11.78
N GLY A 182 16.99 8.85 10.71
CA GLY A 182 17.70 8.49 9.47
C GLY A 182 18.37 7.13 9.57
N ASP A 183 17.86 6.22 10.39
CA ASP A 183 18.23 4.82 10.30
C ASP A 183 17.99 4.36 8.87
N SER A 184 19.02 3.81 8.25
CA SER A 184 19.04 3.50 6.82
C SER A 184 17.96 2.50 6.48
N PHE A 185 17.21 2.78 5.42
CA PHE A 185 16.38 1.77 4.79
C PHE A 185 17.30 0.68 4.23
N HIS A 186 17.11 -0.55 4.71
CA HIS A 186 17.82 -1.69 4.16
C HIS A 186 17.21 -2.07 2.82
N SER A 187 17.99 -2.68 1.94
CA SER A 187 17.49 -3.15 0.64
C SER A 187 18.15 -4.47 0.27
N ILE A 188 17.34 -5.44 -0.09
CA ILE A 188 17.77 -6.73 -0.66
C ILE A 188 16.90 -7.07 -1.86
N THR A 189 17.44 -7.84 -2.79
CA THR A 189 16.67 -8.41 -3.88
C THR A 189 15.86 -9.62 -3.41
N PHE A 190 14.83 -9.98 -4.18
CA PHE A 190 14.06 -11.19 -3.91
C PHE A 190 14.93 -12.45 -3.91
N ASP A 191 15.93 -12.53 -4.82
CA ASP A 191 16.82 -13.66 -4.86
C ASP A 191 17.70 -13.75 -3.59
N GLU A 192 18.29 -12.65 -3.12
CA GLU A 192 19.02 -12.59 -1.85
C GLU A 192 18.11 -12.94 -0.67
N ALA A 193 16.86 -12.48 -0.68
CA ALA A 193 15.89 -12.82 0.36
C ALA A 193 15.63 -14.33 0.43
N THR A 194 15.49 -14.99 -0.74
CA THR A 194 15.27 -16.46 -0.76
C THR A 194 16.44 -17.25 -0.22
N GLU A 195 17.68 -16.73 -0.28
CA GLU A 195 18.86 -17.35 0.33
C GLU A 195 18.87 -17.21 1.87
N LEU A 196 18.18 -16.20 2.39
CA LEU A 196 18.07 -15.94 3.83
C LEU A 196 16.89 -16.65 4.49
N LEU A 197 15.95 -17.20 3.73
CA LEU A 197 14.71 -17.77 4.23
C LEU A 197 14.76 -19.30 4.25
N ASP A 198 13.94 -19.90 5.12
CA ASP A 198 13.75 -21.33 5.18
C ASP A 198 12.70 -21.76 4.12
N GLU A 199 12.72 -23.05 3.73
CA GLU A 199 11.81 -23.58 2.69
C GLU A 199 10.33 -23.29 2.98
N GLY A 200 9.90 -23.31 4.23
CA GLY A 200 8.52 -23.02 4.64
C GLY A 200 8.12 -21.52 4.56
N ASP A 201 9.08 -20.61 4.31
CA ASP A 201 8.82 -19.19 4.16
C ASP A 201 8.59 -18.77 2.71
N ILE A 202 8.89 -19.66 1.77
CA ILE A 202 8.77 -19.43 0.33
C ILE A 202 7.70 -20.36 -0.20
N VAL A 203 6.79 -19.79 -1.00
CA VAL A 203 5.81 -20.58 -1.75
C VAL A 203 6.24 -20.63 -3.20
N ASP A 204 6.53 -21.83 -3.70
CA ASP A 204 6.86 -22.06 -5.09
C ASP A 204 5.60 -22.42 -5.88
N HIS A 205 5.24 -21.57 -6.84
CA HIS A 205 4.13 -21.76 -7.77
C HIS A 205 4.56 -22.34 -9.11
N GLY A 206 5.81 -22.84 -9.21
CA GLY A 206 6.42 -23.41 -10.40
C GLY A 206 7.01 -22.39 -11.37
N SER A 207 6.27 -21.36 -11.74
CA SER A 207 6.75 -20.31 -12.65
C SER A 207 7.13 -19.01 -11.94
N TRP A 208 6.76 -18.86 -10.69
CA TRP A 208 7.11 -17.74 -9.81
C TRP A 208 7.07 -18.18 -8.35
N ARG A 209 7.67 -17.39 -7.48
CA ARG A 209 7.72 -17.63 -6.04
C ARG A 209 7.15 -16.42 -5.30
N THR A 210 6.61 -16.66 -4.13
CA THR A 210 6.19 -15.62 -3.19
C THR A 210 6.78 -15.91 -1.82
N ILE A 211 6.84 -14.88 -0.96
CA ILE A 211 7.28 -15.01 0.42
C ILE A 211 6.06 -14.94 1.32
N THR A 212 6.00 -15.84 2.31
CA THR A 212 4.92 -15.83 3.29
C THR A 212 5.08 -14.64 4.25
N ARG A 213 3.99 -14.22 4.88
CA ARG A 213 4.07 -13.18 5.92
C ARG A 213 5.05 -13.53 7.06
N ALA A 214 5.16 -14.80 7.41
CA ALA A 214 6.15 -15.24 8.40
C ALA A 214 7.57 -15.05 7.88
N GLY A 215 7.79 -15.28 6.57
CA GLY A 215 9.04 -15.00 5.88
C GLY A 215 9.39 -13.51 5.88
N GLU A 216 8.45 -12.63 5.58
CA GLU A 216 8.65 -11.17 5.66
C GLU A 216 9.09 -10.73 7.07
N GLN A 217 8.41 -11.23 8.10
CA GLN A 217 8.78 -10.95 9.49
C GLN A 217 10.19 -11.45 9.83
N ARG A 218 10.58 -12.63 9.33
CA ARG A 218 11.93 -13.15 9.50
C ARG A 218 12.98 -12.32 8.77
N LEU A 219 12.71 -11.85 7.57
CA LEU A 219 13.60 -10.95 6.84
C LEU A 219 13.86 -9.66 7.63
N MET A 220 12.80 -9.00 8.12
CA MET A 220 12.94 -7.81 8.96
C MET A 220 13.75 -8.07 10.24
N GLN A 221 13.64 -9.26 10.83
CA GLN A 221 14.44 -9.64 12.01
C GLN A 221 15.90 -9.92 11.66
N ARG A 222 16.19 -10.51 10.49
CA ARG A 222 17.54 -10.90 10.06
C ARG A 222 18.33 -9.75 9.46
N VAL A 223 17.69 -8.92 8.65
CA VAL A 223 18.32 -7.85 7.88
C VAL A 223 18.17 -6.50 8.57
N GLY A 224 17.01 -6.24 9.17
CA GLY A 224 16.63 -4.95 9.77
C GLY A 224 15.33 -4.43 9.20
N SER A 225 14.82 -3.34 9.77
CA SER A 225 13.58 -2.68 9.34
C SER A 225 13.74 -1.18 9.53
N PRO A 226 13.35 -0.33 8.55
CA PRO A 226 12.62 -0.63 7.29
C PRO A 226 13.43 -1.42 6.28
N LEU A 227 12.77 -2.33 5.54
CA LEU A 227 13.41 -3.20 4.56
C LEU A 227 12.72 -3.15 3.21
N TRP A 228 13.43 -2.71 2.18
CA TRP A 228 13.03 -2.85 0.80
C TRP A 228 13.32 -4.26 0.30
N LEU A 229 12.31 -4.94 -0.24
CA LEU A 229 12.40 -6.19 -0.97
C LEU A 229 12.13 -5.93 -2.44
N THR A 230 13.16 -6.08 -3.28
CA THR A 230 13.15 -5.60 -4.66
C THR A 230 13.24 -6.73 -5.68
N HIS A 231 12.86 -6.45 -6.93
CA HIS A 231 13.11 -7.32 -8.08
C HIS A 231 12.50 -8.73 -7.95
N TRP A 232 11.21 -8.78 -7.68
CA TRP A 232 10.45 -10.03 -7.58
C TRP A 232 10.42 -10.80 -8.90
N ASP A 233 10.04 -12.07 -8.83
CA ASP A 233 9.61 -12.81 -10.02
C ASP A 233 8.48 -12.04 -10.71
N HIS A 234 8.60 -11.73 -12.00
CA HIS A 234 7.64 -10.82 -12.65
C HIS A 234 6.19 -11.32 -12.61
N LEU A 235 5.98 -12.63 -12.57
CA LEU A 235 4.66 -13.23 -12.43
C LEU A 235 4.07 -13.13 -11.00
N ALA A 236 4.88 -12.78 -10.01
CA ALA A 236 4.42 -12.57 -8.63
C ALA A 236 3.84 -11.15 -8.39
N VAL A 237 4.07 -10.22 -9.31
CA VAL A 237 3.63 -8.81 -9.21
C VAL A 237 2.68 -8.46 -10.35
N PRO A 238 1.93 -7.34 -10.27
CA PRO A 238 1.03 -6.92 -11.35
C PRO A 238 1.76 -6.69 -12.68
N PHE A 239 1.09 -7.00 -13.78
CA PHE A 239 1.65 -6.96 -15.15
C PHE A 239 2.26 -5.62 -15.55
N TYR A 240 1.80 -4.52 -14.98
CA TYR A 240 2.24 -3.16 -15.34
C TYR A 240 3.60 -2.76 -14.76
N GLN A 241 4.18 -3.57 -13.88
CA GLN A 241 5.56 -3.39 -13.42
C GLN A 241 6.53 -3.68 -14.56
N ALA A 242 7.51 -2.80 -14.78
CA ALA A 242 8.46 -2.95 -15.87
C ALA A 242 9.39 -4.16 -15.68
N PHE A 243 9.89 -4.69 -16.79
CA PHE A 243 10.91 -5.74 -16.76
C PHE A 243 12.30 -5.14 -16.50
N SER A 244 13.06 -5.75 -15.61
CA SER A 244 14.50 -5.55 -15.52
C SER A 244 15.24 -6.22 -16.67
N LEU A 245 16.52 -5.94 -16.82
CA LEU A 245 17.38 -6.61 -17.81
C LEU A 245 17.49 -8.13 -17.61
N THR A 246 17.29 -8.60 -16.40
CA THR A 246 17.32 -10.04 -16.04
C THR A 246 15.97 -10.71 -16.17
N GLY A 247 14.91 -9.96 -16.54
CA GLY A 247 13.53 -10.47 -16.61
C GLY A 247 12.77 -10.48 -15.30
N ARG A 248 13.39 -10.02 -14.19
CA ARG A 248 12.70 -9.71 -12.94
C ARG A 248 11.84 -8.46 -13.12
N SER A 249 10.96 -8.18 -12.16
CA SER A 249 10.23 -6.92 -12.15
C SER A 249 11.08 -5.77 -11.59
N LEU A 250 10.84 -4.57 -12.07
CA LEU A 250 11.34 -3.33 -11.48
C LEU A 250 10.33 -2.82 -10.45
N ASN A 251 10.20 -3.58 -9.36
CA ASN A 251 9.34 -3.26 -8.21
C ASN A 251 10.10 -3.34 -6.90
N ALA A 252 9.52 -2.75 -5.89
CA ALA A 252 9.98 -2.88 -4.51
C ALA A 252 8.79 -2.79 -3.54
N ASP A 253 8.81 -3.66 -2.53
CA ASP A 253 7.87 -3.65 -1.42
C ASP A 253 8.60 -3.25 -0.16
N LEU A 254 8.05 -2.26 0.57
CA LEU A 254 8.62 -1.83 1.84
C LEU A 254 8.01 -2.59 2.99
N LEU A 255 8.81 -3.41 3.62
CA LEU A 255 8.46 -4.15 4.83
C LEU A 255 8.74 -3.29 6.07
N LEU A 256 7.68 -2.99 6.83
CA LEU A 256 7.76 -2.18 8.04
C LEU A 256 6.62 -2.55 9.01
N GLY A 257 6.95 -2.89 10.26
CA GLY A 257 5.96 -3.23 11.28
C GLY A 257 5.15 -4.49 10.95
N PRO A 258 3.89 -4.38 10.49
CA PRO A 258 3.04 -5.55 10.22
C PRO A 258 3.47 -6.39 9.01
N GLY A 259 4.35 -5.90 8.15
CA GLY A 259 4.78 -6.49 6.89
C GLY A 259 4.88 -5.43 5.80
N GLU A 260 4.50 -5.75 4.58
CA GLU A 260 4.43 -4.77 3.50
C GLU A 260 3.45 -3.63 3.83
N ILE A 261 3.94 -2.39 3.82
CA ILE A 261 3.12 -1.18 3.97
C ILE A 261 3.09 -0.32 2.70
N VAL A 262 4.07 -0.47 1.83
CA VAL A 262 4.14 0.21 0.53
C VAL A 262 4.57 -0.79 -0.53
N GLY A 263 3.79 -0.88 -1.60
CA GLY A 263 4.24 -1.46 -2.86
C GLY A 263 4.55 -0.35 -3.87
N CYS A 264 5.68 -0.43 -4.56
CA CYS A 264 6.05 0.52 -5.60
C CYS A 264 6.69 -0.15 -6.81
N GLY A 265 6.83 0.61 -7.90
CA GLY A 265 7.57 0.12 -9.05
C GLY A 265 7.56 1.03 -10.26
N GLU A 266 8.46 0.72 -11.16
CA GLU A 266 8.62 1.39 -12.44
C GLU A 266 7.62 0.83 -13.46
N ARG A 267 7.11 1.69 -14.34
CA ARG A 267 6.14 1.31 -15.38
C ARG A 267 6.84 1.04 -16.70
N HIS A 268 6.26 0.15 -17.50
CA HIS A 268 6.72 -0.04 -18.87
C HIS A 268 6.65 1.27 -19.66
N ILE A 269 7.73 1.65 -20.31
CA ILE A 269 7.78 2.85 -21.15
C ILE A 269 7.08 2.59 -22.49
N LYS A 270 7.26 1.40 -23.06
CA LYS A 270 6.80 1.05 -24.40
C LYS A 270 5.53 0.23 -24.41
N ALA A 271 4.62 0.53 -25.32
CA ALA A 271 3.38 -0.21 -25.54
C ALA A 271 3.61 -1.72 -25.77
N GLN A 272 4.67 -2.08 -26.51
CA GLN A 272 5.00 -3.49 -26.76
C GLN A 272 5.34 -4.28 -25.48
N ASP A 273 5.95 -3.63 -24.47
CA ASP A 273 6.31 -4.29 -23.22
C ASP A 273 5.07 -4.52 -22.37
N VAL A 274 4.09 -3.60 -22.37
CA VAL A 274 2.78 -3.81 -21.74
C VAL A 274 2.04 -4.98 -22.41
N ARG A 275 2.01 -5.04 -23.75
CA ARG A 275 1.37 -6.16 -24.46
C ARG A 275 2.05 -7.49 -24.14
N ARG A 276 3.38 -7.50 -24.07
CA ARG A 276 4.16 -8.67 -23.66
C ARG A 276 3.80 -9.11 -22.23
N ALA A 277 3.71 -8.16 -21.29
CA ALA A 277 3.38 -8.42 -19.90
C ALA A 277 1.95 -8.96 -19.75
N LEU A 278 0.95 -8.37 -20.42
CA LEU A 278 -0.43 -8.86 -20.44
C LEU A 278 -0.49 -10.31 -20.93
N ALA A 279 0.20 -10.63 -22.03
CA ALA A 279 0.27 -11.98 -22.57
C ALA A 279 0.96 -12.96 -21.60
N LEU A 280 2.07 -12.56 -20.97
CA LEU A 280 2.80 -13.36 -19.99
C LEU A 280 1.93 -13.70 -18.77
N HIS A 281 1.19 -12.72 -18.28
CA HIS A 281 0.27 -12.86 -17.12
C HIS A 281 -1.08 -13.49 -17.50
N LYS A 282 -1.32 -13.76 -18.78
CA LYS A 282 -2.61 -14.29 -19.30
C LYS A 282 -3.81 -13.41 -18.96
N VAL A 283 -3.60 -12.11 -18.94
CA VAL A 283 -4.63 -11.09 -18.70
C VAL A 283 -5.30 -10.73 -20.01
N ASP A 284 -6.64 -10.61 -20.01
CA ASP A 284 -7.39 -10.12 -21.17
C ASP A 284 -6.96 -8.69 -21.51
N PRO A 285 -6.42 -8.41 -22.70
CA PRO A 285 -5.95 -7.09 -23.06
C PRO A 285 -7.06 -6.05 -23.27
N VAL A 286 -8.30 -6.48 -23.56
CA VAL A 286 -9.38 -5.57 -23.96
C VAL A 286 -9.64 -4.44 -22.96
N PRO A 287 -9.75 -4.68 -21.64
CA PRO A 287 -9.94 -3.60 -20.68
C PRO A 287 -8.74 -2.64 -20.56
N TYR A 288 -7.57 -3.03 -21.09
CA TYR A 288 -6.31 -2.30 -20.94
C TYR A 288 -5.79 -1.70 -22.25
N GLU A 289 -6.55 -1.75 -23.34
CA GLU A 289 -6.14 -1.18 -24.64
C GLU A 289 -5.80 0.32 -24.52
N TRP A 290 -6.62 1.07 -23.80
CA TRP A 290 -6.38 2.49 -23.54
C TRP A 290 -5.06 2.74 -22.78
N TYR A 291 -4.68 1.82 -21.87
CA TYR A 291 -3.44 1.89 -21.11
C TYR A 291 -2.20 1.59 -21.99
N VAL A 292 -2.36 0.72 -22.98
CA VAL A 292 -1.35 0.47 -24.01
C VAL A 292 -1.22 1.68 -24.94
N ASP A 293 -2.36 2.19 -25.48
CA ASP A 293 -2.40 3.30 -26.44
C ASP A 293 -1.78 4.58 -25.87
N MET A 294 -1.96 4.84 -24.59
CA MET A 294 -1.37 5.98 -23.90
C MET A 294 0.15 6.03 -24.07
N ARG A 295 0.82 4.88 -24.21
CA ARG A 295 2.27 4.79 -24.47
C ARG A 295 2.64 4.97 -25.94
N GLU A 296 1.75 4.67 -26.85
CA GLU A 296 1.94 4.96 -28.26
C GLU A 296 1.86 6.48 -28.56
N VAL A 297 1.02 7.16 -27.75
CA VAL A 297 0.89 8.63 -27.83
C VAL A 297 2.07 9.33 -27.16
N ASP A 298 2.55 8.81 -26.02
CA ASP A 298 3.55 9.49 -25.18
C ASP A 298 4.38 8.45 -24.39
N GLU A 299 5.55 8.10 -24.96
CA GLU A 299 6.54 7.28 -24.25
C GLU A 299 7.13 8.09 -23.10
N LEU A 300 6.88 7.66 -21.88
CA LEU A 300 7.29 8.37 -20.67
C LEU A 300 7.70 7.38 -19.57
N GLN A 301 8.85 7.61 -18.97
CA GLN A 301 9.28 6.86 -17.79
C GLN A 301 8.57 7.40 -16.56
N THR A 302 7.76 6.56 -15.97
CA THR A 302 7.06 6.83 -14.71
C THR A 302 7.26 5.69 -13.75
N SER A 303 7.10 5.98 -12.47
CA SER A 303 7.03 5.02 -11.39
C SER A 303 6.03 5.50 -10.36
N GLY A 304 5.48 4.59 -9.59
CA GLY A 304 4.48 4.96 -8.59
C GLY A 304 4.46 4.01 -7.42
N PHE A 305 3.75 4.43 -6.38
CA PHE A 305 3.61 3.67 -5.15
C PHE A 305 2.19 3.73 -4.59
N GLY A 306 1.85 2.73 -3.78
CA GLY A 306 0.66 2.70 -2.94
C GLY A 306 1.04 2.46 -1.49
N LEU A 307 0.73 3.41 -0.60
CA LEU A 307 0.86 3.28 0.84
C LEU A 307 -0.48 2.90 1.45
N GLY A 308 -0.54 1.74 2.14
CA GLY A 308 -1.69 1.36 2.96
C GLY A 308 -1.77 2.21 4.23
N VAL A 309 -2.75 3.10 4.31
CA VAL A 309 -2.87 4.09 5.41
C VAL A 309 -3.08 3.41 6.75
N GLU A 310 -3.93 2.39 6.80
CA GLU A 310 -4.18 1.62 8.03
C GLU A 310 -2.95 0.86 8.50
N ARG A 311 -2.18 0.26 7.57
CA ARG A 311 -0.92 -0.45 7.90
C ARG A 311 0.14 0.51 8.42
N PHE A 312 0.20 1.73 7.88
CA PHE A 312 1.06 2.78 8.42
C PHE A 312 0.68 3.15 9.86
N PHE A 313 -0.61 3.29 10.17
CA PHE A 313 -1.04 3.55 11.54
C PHE A 313 -0.84 2.34 12.47
N MET A 314 -1.00 1.11 11.98
CA MET A 314 -0.65 -0.09 12.76
C MET A 314 0.82 -0.06 13.19
N TRP A 315 1.73 0.27 12.27
CA TRP A 315 3.14 0.45 12.58
C TRP A 315 3.35 1.58 13.59
N MET A 316 2.80 2.75 13.32
CA MET A 316 2.99 3.95 14.16
C MET A 316 2.50 3.73 15.60
N LEU A 317 1.35 3.07 15.77
CA LEU A 317 0.73 2.82 17.06
C LEU A 317 1.12 1.46 17.69
N ARG A 318 2.00 0.69 17.04
CA ARG A 318 2.36 -0.68 17.44
C ARG A 318 1.14 -1.54 17.71
N HIS A 319 0.24 -1.56 16.76
CA HIS A 319 -1.02 -2.31 16.84
C HIS A 319 -1.03 -3.44 15.81
N ASP A 320 -1.73 -4.53 16.11
CA ASP A 320 -1.66 -5.78 15.35
C ASP A 320 -2.99 -6.17 14.67
N ASP A 321 -4.03 -5.33 14.80
CA ASP A 321 -5.32 -5.58 14.16
C ASP A 321 -5.77 -4.37 13.32
N ILE A 322 -5.85 -4.57 12.01
CA ILE A 322 -6.19 -3.51 11.04
C ILE A 322 -7.62 -2.99 11.21
N ARG A 323 -8.53 -3.82 11.76
CA ARG A 323 -9.93 -3.44 11.99
C ARG A 323 -10.06 -2.30 12.97
N ASP A 324 -9.13 -2.15 13.88
CA ASP A 324 -9.07 -1.06 14.85
C ASP A 324 -8.51 0.25 14.28
N MET A 325 -8.03 0.25 13.02
CA MET A 325 -7.53 1.43 12.33
C MET A 325 -8.62 2.21 11.56
N GLN A 326 -9.84 1.77 11.62
CA GLN A 326 -10.99 2.45 11.02
C GLN A 326 -12.10 2.70 12.04
N LEU A 327 -12.85 3.81 11.86
CA LEU A 327 -14.04 4.08 12.68
C LEU A 327 -15.17 3.08 12.41
N VAL A 328 -15.25 2.60 11.17
CA VAL A 328 -16.22 1.60 10.73
C VAL A 328 -15.51 0.68 9.72
N PRO A 329 -14.81 -0.36 10.19
CA PRO A 329 -14.13 -1.29 9.30
C PRO A 329 -15.11 -2.05 8.41
N ARG A 330 -14.71 -2.31 7.17
CA ARG A 330 -15.47 -3.09 6.20
C ARG A 330 -14.83 -4.46 6.03
N GLU A 331 -15.46 -5.46 6.62
CA GLU A 331 -15.09 -6.86 6.47
C GLU A 331 -15.95 -7.51 5.39
N MET A 332 -15.32 -8.32 4.52
CA MET A 332 -16.05 -9.03 3.47
C MET A 332 -17.07 -10.03 4.07
N GLY A 333 -18.23 -10.12 3.42
CA GLY A 333 -19.29 -11.03 3.84
C GLY A 333 -20.05 -10.62 5.11
N LYS A 334 -19.73 -9.48 5.73
CA LYS A 334 -20.45 -8.97 6.90
C LYS A 334 -21.31 -7.76 6.54
N GLN A 335 -22.55 -7.78 6.99
CA GLN A 335 -23.40 -6.60 6.98
C GLN A 335 -22.99 -5.71 8.16
N ILE A 336 -22.50 -4.52 7.87
CA ILE A 336 -21.96 -3.60 8.86
C ILE A 336 -22.82 -2.35 8.92
N THR A 337 -23.39 -2.13 10.10
CA THR A 337 -24.11 -0.89 10.45
C THR A 337 -23.38 -0.26 11.62
N PRO A 338 -23.05 1.03 11.59
CA PRO A 338 -22.39 1.75 12.69
C PRO A 338 -23.16 1.69 14.02
#